data_44fc54e24352cf45cc795ef0021b7dbf
#
_entry.id   44fc54e24352cf45cc795ef0021b7dbf
#
_cell.length_a   1.000
_cell.length_b   1.000
_cell.length_c   1.000
_cell.angle_alpha   90.00
_cell.angle_beta   90.00
_cell.angle_gamma   90.00
#
_symmetry.space_group_name_H-M   'P 1'
#
loop_
_entity.id
_entity.type
_entity.pdbx_description
1 polymer ?
#
loop_
_entity_poly.entity_id
_entity_poly.type
_entity_poly.pdbx_seq_one_letter_code
_entity_poly.pdbx_strand_id
1 'polypeptide(L)'
;NDSIKAQELFLTEVEAFNCLDKDLKDIYFALLYHTKEFGYFFDYITYNYEKQQEDLDAIINRRFDGDLCKYAPLTNYINQSPVELAYCLALINCKDRYSITPPWVLHSHPKVESIMYALRNTPCLTGCDFCNQVFDAHKGLKTFFGFDSYRTYNNQSLQEDAVKAALKGKSLLAIFPTGGGKSITFQVPALMSGELVKGLTVVISPLQSLMKDQVDNLRKYSITDAVTINGLLDPIERSESFERVENGTASILYISPESLRSKSIERLLLGRKIVRFVIDEAHCFSSWGQDFRVDYLYIGDYIRQLQLKKGLVQPIPVSCFTATAKQEVIEDISIYFKEKLNIQLELFRSNSYRTNLEYQVFQKSQQEEKYTCLREIIELKKCPTIIYVARTR
;
A
#
# COMPACT_ATOMS: atom_id res chain seq x y z
N ASN A 1 25.56 -28.65 -11.73
CA ASN A 1 25.67 -29.96 -11.02
C ASN A 1 25.06 -29.91 -9.60
N ASP A 2 25.19 -28.80 -8.87
CA ASP A 2 24.62 -28.70 -7.51
C ASP A 2 23.11 -28.49 -7.52
N SER A 3 22.55 -27.85 -8.55
CA SER A 3 21.11 -27.67 -8.69
C SER A 3 20.36 -28.97 -9.00
N ILE A 4 20.99 -29.90 -9.77
CA ILE A 4 20.40 -31.21 -10.09
C ILE A 4 20.41 -32.11 -8.86
N LYS A 5 21.47 -32.07 -8.06
CA LYS A 5 21.53 -32.84 -6.79
C LYS A 5 20.55 -32.33 -5.74
N ALA A 6 20.37 -31.00 -5.67
CA ALA A 6 19.36 -30.41 -4.81
C ALA A 6 17.93 -30.75 -5.29
N GLN A 7 17.72 -30.87 -6.61
CA GLN A 7 16.47 -31.35 -7.20
C GLN A 7 16.17 -32.80 -6.86
N GLU A 8 17.18 -33.70 -6.96
CA GLU A 8 17.04 -35.12 -6.64
C GLU A 8 16.79 -35.34 -5.14
N LEU A 9 17.52 -34.62 -4.29
CA LEU A 9 17.33 -34.70 -2.83
C LEU A 9 15.92 -34.27 -2.43
N PHE A 10 15.44 -33.20 -3.02
CA PHE A 10 14.11 -32.71 -2.76
C PHE A 10 13.00 -33.64 -3.25
N LEU A 11 13.10 -34.15 -4.47
CA LEU A 11 12.13 -35.12 -4.98
C LEU A 11 12.03 -36.35 -4.08
N THR A 12 13.16 -36.77 -3.50
CA THR A 12 13.22 -37.91 -2.58
C THR A 12 12.56 -37.60 -1.23
N GLU A 13 12.80 -36.43 -0.67
CA GLU A 13 12.20 -35.98 0.60
C GLU A 13 10.70 -35.70 0.44
N VAL A 14 10.29 -35.12 -0.66
CA VAL A 14 8.88 -34.86 -0.96
C VAL A 14 8.15 -36.20 -1.22
N GLU A 15 8.76 -37.21 -1.82
CA GLU A 15 8.20 -38.56 -1.95
C GLU A 15 8.01 -39.26 -0.59
N ALA A 16 8.83 -38.95 0.38
CA ALA A 16 8.69 -39.46 1.74
C ALA A 16 7.47 -38.88 2.49
N PHE A 17 6.94 -37.77 2.07
CA PHE A 17 5.80 -37.10 2.72
C PHE A 17 4.41 -37.56 2.25
N ASN A 18 4.28 -38.43 1.27
CA ASN A 18 2.99 -38.79 0.64
C ASN A 18 2.08 -37.61 0.23
N CYS A 19 2.59 -36.37 0.28
CA CYS A 19 1.88 -35.13 -0.04
C CYS A 19 2.12 -34.66 -1.46
N LEU A 20 2.47 -35.59 -2.37
CA LEU A 20 2.94 -35.23 -3.70
C LEU A 20 1.86 -35.21 -4.72
N ASP A 21 1.11 -34.18 -4.62
CA ASP A 21 0.43 -33.63 -5.79
C ASP A 21 1.47 -32.98 -6.71
N LYS A 22 1.24 -33.07 -8.02
CA LYS A 22 2.06 -32.45 -9.09
C LYS A 22 2.33 -30.95 -8.81
N ASP A 23 1.38 -30.30 -8.20
CA ASP A 23 1.38 -28.87 -7.89
C ASP A 23 2.44 -28.50 -6.83
N LEU A 24 2.70 -29.38 -5.87
CA LEU A 24 3.79 -29.21 -4.89
C LEU A 24 5.16 -29.25 -5.57
N LYS A 25 5.33 -30.12 -6.56
CA LYS A 25 6.56 -30.20 -7.36
C LYS A 25 6.80 -28.88 -8.10
N ASP A 26 5.77 -28.33 -8.73
CA ASP A 26 5.88 -27.10 -9.52
C ASP A 26 6.20 -25.89 -8.64
N ILE A 27 5.60 -25.78 -7.46
CA ILE A 27 5.90 -24.70 -6.49
C ILE A 27 7.32 -24.84 -5.96
N TYR A 28 7.74 -26.02 -5.68
CA TYR A 28 9.08 -26.27 -5.16
C TYR A 28 10.17 -26.04 -6.19
N PHE A 29 9.97 -26.36 -7.45
CA PHE A 29 10.89 -26.01 -8.51
C PHE A 29 11.10 -24.49 -8.64
N ALA A 30 10.07 -23.70 -8.37
CA ALA A 30 10.19 -22.26 -8.30
C ALA A 30 11.00 -21.76 -7.10
N LEU A 31 10.89 -22.47 -5.98
CA LEU A 31 11.63 -22.18 -4.75
C LEU A 31 13.08 -22.67 -4.80
N LEU A 32 13.43 -23.62 -5.66
CA LEU A 32 14.79 -24.16 -5.80
C LEU A 32 15.86 -23.09 -6.13
N TYR A 33 15.48 -21.97 -6.65
CA TYR A 33 16.40 -20.83 -6.80
C TYR A 33 16.88 -20.26 -5.45
N HIS A 34 16.19 -20.55 -4.34
CA HIS A 34 16.49 -20.02 -3.01
C HIS A 34 16.78 -21.09 -1.94
N THR A 35 17.13 -22.31 -2.30
CA THR A 35 16.71 -23.53 -1.63
C THR A 35 17.66 -24.31 -0.74
N LYS A 36 18.82 -23.83 -0.37
CA LYS A 36 19.54 -24.46 0.75
C LYS A 36 18.72 -24.38 2.06
N GLU A 37 17.97 -23.30 2.22
CA GLU A 37 17.20 -23.04 3.44
C GLU A 37 15.87 -23.80 3.49
N PHE A 38 15.33 -24.21 2.33
CA PHE A 38 14.06 -24.92 2.26
C PHE A 38 14.21 -26.40 2.65
N GLY A 39 15.29 -27.06 2.23
CA GLY A 39 15.62 -28.41 2.67
C GLY A 39 15.69 -28.50 4.19
N TYR A 40 16.44 -27.61 4.83
CA TYR A 40 16.52 -27.55 6.30
C TYR A 40 15.16 -27.30 6.97
N PHE A 41 14.28 -26.55 6.35
CA PHE A 41 12.94 -26.32 6.86
C PHE A 41 12.07 -27.58 6.78
N PHE A 42 12.11 -28.31 5.67
CA PHE A 42 11.42 -29.60 5.53
C PHE A 42 11.96 -30.64 6.48
N ASP A 43 13.27 -30.80 6.58
CA ASP A 43 13.91 -31.68 7.56
C ASP A 43 13.44 -31.39 8.98
N TYR A 44 13.36 -30.11 9.33
CA TYR A 44 12.88 -29.70 10.64
C TYR A 44 11.40 -30.06 10.87
N ILE A 45 10.53 -29.86 9.90
CA ILE A 45 9.10 -30.21 10.00
C ILE A 45 8.94 -31.71 10.07
N THR A 46 9.63 -32.48 9.19
CA THR A 46 9.59 -33.94 9.17
C THR A 46 10.02 -34.52 10.49
N TYR A 47 11.17 -34.08 10.99
CA TYR A 47 11.70 -34.54 12.25
C TYR A 47 10.74 -34.31 13.41
N ASN A 48 10.16 -33.14 13.52
CA ASN A 48 9.25 -32.82 14.64
C ASN A 48 7.87 -33.48 14.49
N TYR A 49 7.32 -33.56 13.27
CA TYR A 49 6.02 -34.19 13.03
C TYR A 49 6.10 -35.71 13.14
N GLU A 50 7.02 -36.34 12.43
CA GLU A 50 7.13 -37.84 12.41
C GLU A 50 7.82 -38.41 13.64
N LYS A 51 8.90 -37.79 14.14
CA LYS A 51 9.70 -38.33 15.26
C LYS A 51 9.18 -37.92 16.61
N GLN A 52 8.62 -36.73 16.76
CA GLN A 52 8.12 -36.23 18.04
C GLN A 52 6.59 -36.27 18.15
N GLN A 53 5.88 -36.61 17.07
CA GLN A 53 4.40 -36.65 17.02
C GLN A 53 3.73 -35.34 17.49
N GLU A 54 4.36 -34.21 17.18
CA GLU A 54 3.80 -32.92 17.50
C GLU A 54 2.77 -32.45 16.44
N ASP A 55 1.78 -31.66 16.86
CA ASP A 55 0.85 -31.05 15.94
C ASP A 55 1.56 -30.06 15.01
N LEU A 56 1.20 -30.08 13.72
CA LEU A 56 1.87 -29.30 12.69
C LEU A 56 1.76 -27.79 12.91
N ASP A 57 0.65 -27.31 13.42
CA ASP A 57 0.46 -25.89 13.79
C ASP A 57 1.36 -25.48 14.98
N ALA A 58 1.58 -26.35 15.95
CA ALA A 58 2.51 -26.11 17.06
C ALA A 58 3.96 -26.04 16.57
N ILE A 59 4.36 -26.92 15.65
CA ILE A 59 5.68 -26.93 15.02
C ILE A 59 5.91 -25.63 14.24
N ILE A 60 4.92 -25.22 13.42
CA ILE A 60 5.00 -23.98 12.63
C ILE A 60 5.12 -22.78 13.55
N ASN A 61 4.26 -22.65 14.56
CA ASN A 61 4.29 -21.53 15.49
C ASN A 61 5.64 -21.42 16.21
N ARG A 62 6.22 -22.54 16.65
CA ARG A 62 7.53 -22.55 17.30
C ARG A 62 8.66 -22.17 16.33
N ARG A 63 8.63 -22.67 15.10
CA ARG A 63 9.68 -22.43 14.09
C ARG A 63 9.68 -20.99 13.61
N PHE A 64 8.52 -20.37 13.51
CA PHE A 64 8.31 -19.03 13.00
C PHE A 64 7.92 -18.02 14.11
N ASP A 65 8.29 -18.31 15.36
CA ASP A 65 8.05 -17.37 16.46
C ASP A 65 8.78 -16.03 16.17
N GLY A 66 8.02 -14.93 16.21
CA GLY A 66 8.50 -13.61 15.82
C GLY A 66 8.55 -13.31 14.31
N ASP A 67 8.29 -14.28 13.43
CA ASP A 67 8.30 -14.11 11.97
C ASP A 67 6.89 -14.04 11.36
N LEU A 68 5.87 -14.52 12.06
CA LEU A 68 4.46 -14.46 11.67
C LEU A 68 3.53 -14.25 12.87
N CYS A 69 2.26 -13.91 12.58
CA CYS A 69 1.25 -13.78 13.61
C CYS A 69 0.85 -15.15 14.17
N LYS A 70 1.13 -15.42 15.46
CA LYS A 70 0.80 -16.69 16.12
C LYS A 70 -0.70 -17.00 16.20
N TYR A 71 -1.56 -16.01 15.96
CA TYR A 71 -3.02 -16.17 15.92
C TYR A 71 -3.56 -16.23 14.48
N ALA A 72 -2.67 -16.35 13.49
CA ALA A 72 -3.11 -16.65 12.14
C ALA A 72 -3.83 -18.01 12.10
N PRO A 73 -4.85 -18.20 11.27
CA PRO A 73 -5.64 -19.41 11.21
C PRO A 73 -4.89 -20.57 10.51
N LEU A 74 -3.75 -20.99 11.06
CA LEU A 74 -2.86 -22.00 10.47
C LEU A 74 -3.58 -23.33 10.25
N THR A 75 -4.32 -23.83 11.24
CA THR A 75 -5.08 -25.09 11.14
C THR A 75 -6.03 -25.10 9.95
N ASN A 76 -6.68 -23.96 9.66
CA ASN A 76 -7.55 -23.85 8.49
C ASN A 76 -6.75 -23.96 7.18
N TYR A 77 -5.57 -23.34 7.11
CA TYR A 77 -4.73 -23.40 5.92
C TYR A 77 -4.08 -24.76 5.74
N ILE A 78 -3.63 -25.43 6.81
CA ILE A 78 -3.13 -26.79 6.78
C ILE A 78 -4.17 -27.72 6.14
N ASN A 79 -5.45 -27.57 6.52
CA ASN A 79 -6.52 -28.45 6.05
C ASN A 79 -7.05 -28.09 4.64
N GLN A 80 -7.05 -26.80 4.27
CA GLN A 80 -7.72 -26.34 3.06
C GLN A 80 -6.79 -25.87 1.94
N SER A 81 -5.55 -25.54 2.24
CA SER A 81 -4.59 -24.96 1.31
C SER A 81 -3.15 -25.25 1.74
N PRO A 82 -2.79 -26.55 1.96
CA PRO A 82 -1.49 -26.93 2.51
C PRO A 82 -0.33 -26.52 1.58
N VAL A 83 -0.52 -26.61 0.27
CA VAL A 83 0.49 -26.27 -0.74
C VAL A 83 0.83 -24.79 -0.69
N GLU A 84 -0.18 -23.94 -0.72
CA GLU A 84 0.00 -22.49 -0.67
C GLU A 84 0.57 -22.04 0.68
N LEU A 85 0.17 -22.72 1.77
CA LEU A 85 0.75 -22.46 3.09
C LEU A 85 2.23 -22.81 3.12
N ALA A 86 2.62 -23.99 2.62
CA ALA A 86 4.01 -24.41 2.56
C ALA A 86 4.87 -23.43 1.74
N TYR A 87 4.34 -22.95 0.62
CA TYR A 87 4.98 -21.92 -0.18
C TYR A 87 5.20 -20.63 0.62
N CYS A 88 4.18 -20.14 1.32
CA CYS A 88 4.28 -18.94 2.15
C CYS A 88 5.30 -19.08 3.27
N LEU A 89 5.30 -20.22 3.97
CA LEU A 89 6.25 -20.50 5.04
C LEU A 89 7.70 -20.56 4.54
N ALA A 90 7.91 -21.13 3.35
CA ALA A 90 9.22 -21.15 2.72
C ALA A 90 9.72 -19.75 2.38
N LEU A 91 8.87 -18.87 1.83
CA LEU A 91 9.22 -17.49 1.59
C LEU A 91 9.55 -16.73 2.89
N ILE A 92 8.79 -16.95 3.96
CA ILE A 92 9.07 -16.37 5.28
C ILE A 92 10.41 -16.86 5.82
N ASN A 93 10.72 -18.16 5.65
CA ASN A 93 12.00 -18.73 6.09
C ASN A 93 13.21 -18.12 5.35
N CYS A 94 13.04 -17.65 4.12
CA CYS A 94 14.10 -16.97 3.36
C CYS A 94 14.41 -15.56 3.89
N LYS A 95 13.63 -14.99 4.79
CA LYS A 95 13.81 -13.67 5.43
C LYS A 95 14.10 -12.55 4.42
N ASP A 96 15.30 -11.96 4.47
CA ASP A 96 15.69 -10.82 3.61
C ASP A 96 15.74 -11.15 2.10
N ARG A 97 15.65 -12.42 1.74
CA ARG A 97 15.58 -12.88 0.35
C ARG A 97 14.16 -13.00 -0.17
N TYR A 98 13.18 -12.62 0.63
CA TYR A 98 11.79 -12.64 0.24
C TYR A 98 11.55 -11.85 -1.06
N SER A 99 10.95 -12.48 -2.06
CA SER A 99 10.59 -11.91 -3.35
C SER A 99 9.07 -11.92 -3.55
N ILE A 100 8.60 -11.28 -4.60
CA ILE A 100 7.19 -11.39 -4.98
C ILE A 100 6.87 -12.79 -5.49
N THR A 101 5.62 -13.18 -5.34
CA THR A 101 5.12 -14.43 -5.92
C THR A 101 5.08 -14.31 -7.45
N PRO A 102 5.75 -15.19 -8.21
CA PRO A 102 5.74 -15.14 -9.65
C PRO A 102 4.31 -15.26 -10.23
N PRO A 103 4.03 -14.61 -11.38
CA PRO A 103 2.70 -14.63 -11.98
C PRO A 103 2.16 -16.03 -12.31
N TRP A 104 3.04 -16.96 -12.69
CA TRP A 104 2.64 -18.34 -12.99
C TRP A 104 2.23 -19.12 -11.73
N VAL A 105 2.85 -18.85 -10.56
CA VAL A 105 2.42 -19.39 -9.28
C VAL A 105 1.05 -18.85 -8.92
N LEU A 106 0.82 -17.53 -9.08
CA LEU A 106 -0.47 -16.91 -8.81
C LEU A 106 -1.58 -17.44 -9.72
N HIS A 107 -1.26 -17.82 -10.95
CA HIS A 107 -2.21 -18.43 -11.86
C HIS A 107 -2.68 -19.81 -11.37
N SER A 108 -1.75 -20.63 -10.90
CA SER A 108 -2.04 -21.99 -10.41
C SER A 108 -2.50 -22.01 -8.94
N HIS A 109 -1.98 -21.10 -8.13
CA HIS A 109 -2.19 -21.03 -6.68
C HIS A 109 -2.56 -19.60 -6.23
N PRO A 110 -3.74 -19.09 -6.60
CA PRO A 110 -4.13 -17.70 -6.35
C PRO A 110 -4.27 -17.37 -4.85
N LYS A 111 -4.40 -18.38 -3.99
CA LYS A 111 -4.53 -18.18 -2.54
C LYS A 111 -3.22 -17.80 -1.85
N VAL A 112 -2.05 -18.01 -2.47
CA VAL A 112 -0.73 -17.70 -1.88
C VAL A 112 -0.69 -16.28 -1.32
N GLU A 113 -1.07 -15.27 -2.12
CA GLU A 113 -1.03 -13.88 -1.66
C GLU A 113 -1.98 -13.60 -0.49
N SER A 114 -3.17 -14.21 -0.50
CA SER A 114 -4.13 -14.02 0.60
C SER A 114 -3.67 -14.68 1.88
N ILE A 115 -3.05 -15.86 1.80
CA ILE A 115 -2.48 -16.56 2.96
C ILE A 115 -1.28 -15.77 3.51
N MET A 116 -0.34 -15.37 2.66
CA MET A 116 0.79 -14.53 3.09
C MET A 116 0.33 -13.25 3.78
N TYR A 117 -0.70 -12.59 3.21
CA TYR A 117 -1.30 -11.40 3.81
C TYR A 117 -1.89 -11.68 5.19
N ALA A 118 -2.62 -12.79 5.34
CA ALA A 118 -3.20 -13.19 6.62
C ALA A 118 -2.14 -13.54 7.66
N LEU A 119 -1.04 -14.17 7.25
CA LEU A 119 0.05 -14.55 8.15
C LEU A 119 0.84 -13.34 8.66
N ARG A 120 1.08 -12.33 7.82
CA ARG A 120 2.04 -11.26 8.12
C ARG A 120 1.50 -9.83 8.06
N ASN A 121 0.40 -9.58 7.37
CA ASN A 121 -0.12 -8.21 7.18
C ASN A 121 -1.54 -8.01 7.72
N THR A 122 -2.03 -8.93 8.56
CA THR A 122 -3.30 -8.81 9.27
C THR A 122 -3.02 -8.83 10.77
N PRO A 123 -3.16 -7.70 11.48
CA PRO A 123 -2.90 -7.67 12.91
C PRO A 123 -3.96 -8.48 13.68
N CYS A 124 -3.52 -9.28 14.66
CA CYS A 124 -4.44 -9.98 15.53
C CYS A 124 -5.06 -9.03 16.58
N LEU A 125 -6.26 -9.38 17.06
CA LEU A 125 -6.98 -8.58 18.06
C LEU A 125 -6.29 -8.58 19.43
N THR A 126 -5.58 -9.65 19.76
CA THR A 126 -4.92 -9.89 21.05
C THR A 126 -3.56 -9.21 21.18
N GLY A 127 -2.96 -8.76 20.06
CA GLY A 127 -1.66 -8.11 20.04
C GLY A 127 -0.51 -9.04 20.44
N CYS A 128 -0.14 -10.00 19.57
CA CYS A 128 1.05 -10.82 19.81
C CYS A 128 2.34 -10.02 19.54
N ASP A 129 3.49 -10.55 19.97
CA ASP A 129 4.77 -9.87 19.89
C ASP A 129 5.12 -9.48 18.43
N PHE A 130 4.86 -10.37 17.47
CA PHE A 130 5.00 -10.06 16.06
C PHE A 130 4.13 -8.86 15.66
N CYS A 131 2.81 -8.91 15.93
CA CYS A 131 1.91 -7.83 15.54
C CYS A 131 2.24 -6.51 16.24
N ASN A 132 2.61 -6.53 17.51
CA ASN A 132 3.02 -5.35 18.26
C ASN A 132 4.27 -4.69 17.67
N GLN A 133 5.19 -5.49 17.13
CA GLN A 133 6.41 -4.97 16.52
C GLN A 133 6.21 -4.44 15.10
N VAL A 134 5.47 -5.17 14.26
CA VAL A 134 5.38 -4.88 12.82
C VAL A 134 4.26 -3.91 12.47
N PHE A 135 3.24 -3.74 13.35
CA PHE A 135 2.16 -2.77 13.16
C PHE A 135 2.29 -1.55 14.07
N ASP A 136 3.47 -1.32 14.65
CA ASP A 136 3.74 -0.12 15.42
C ASP A 136 3.89 1.10 14.49
N ALA A 137 2.89 1.97 14.53
CA ALA A 137 2.86 3.19 13.72
C ALA A 137 4.03 4.14 14.03
N HIS A 138 4.44 4.27 15.30
CA HIS A 138 5.57 5.12 15.69
C HIS A 138 6.89 4.55 15.21
N LYS A 139 7.09 3.24 15.34
CA LYS A 139 8.26 2.56 14.83
C LYS A 139 8.38 2.75 13.30
N GLY A 140 7.28 2.58 12.56
CA GLY A 140 7.24 2.82 11.12
C GLY A 140 7.60 4.26 10.77
N LEU A 141 7.01 5.24 11.46
CA LEU A 141 7.32 6.65 11.25
C LEU A 141 8.81 6.96 11.50
N LYS A 142 9.36 6.45 12.60
CA LYS A 142 10.76 6.66 12.97
C LYS A 142 11.71 5.97 11.98
N THR A 143 11.42 4.73 11.60
CA THR A 143 12.27 3.94 10.68
C THR A 143 12.36 4.59 9.31
N PHE A 144 11.24 5.01 8.71
CA PHE A 144 11.24 5.53 7.34
C PHE A 144 11.54 7.03 7.26
N PHE A 145 11.08 7.83 8.22
CA PHE A 145 11.14 9.29 8.13
C PHE A 145 11.98 9.95 9.22
N GLY A 146 12.44 9.20 10.23
CA GLY A 146 13.21 9.73 11.34
C GLY A 146 12.42 10.62 12.31
N PHE A 147 11.09 10.67 12.20
CA PHE A 147 10.26 11.47 13.10
C PHE A 147 9.86 10.68 14.35
N ASP A 148 9.89 11.33 15.51
CA ASP A 148 9.53 10.71 16.77
C ASP A 148 8.02 10.73 17.05
N SER A 149 7.26 11.62 16.41
CA SER A 149 5.81 11.74 16.63
C SER A 149 5.06 12.20 15.40
N TYR A 150 3.81 11.77 15.30
CA TYR A 150 2.85 12.27 14.32
C TYR A 150 2.39 13.69 14.68
N ARG A 151 1.89 14.40 13.69
CA ARG A 151 1.28 15.72 13.92
C ARG A 151 -0.06 15.58 14.63
N THR A 152 -0.30 16.49 15.57
CA THR A 152 -1.60 16.64 16.23
C THR A 152 -2.36 17.82 15.62
N TYR A 153 -3.68 17.73 15.64
CA TYR A 153 -4.60 18.80 15.20
C TYR A 153 -5.51 19.13 16.37
N ASN A 154 -5.44 20.36 16.89
CA ASN A 154 -6.19 20.79 18.09
C ASN A 154 -6.08 19.76 19.24
N ASN A 155 -4.86 19.30 19.52
CA ASN A 155 -4.54 18.28 20.53
C ASN A 155 -5.15 16.88 20.25
N GLN A 156 -5.63 16.59 19.04
CA GLN A 156 -6.12 15.29 18.61
C GLN A 156 -5.08 14.58 17.75
N SER A 157 -4.85 13.30 17.99
CA SER A 157 -3.87 12.46 17.28
C SER A 157 -4.40 11.93 15.94
N LEU A 158 -5.19 12.73 15.21
CA LEU A 158 -5.92 12.29 14.00
C LEU A 158 -5.02 11.67 12.93
N GLN A 159 -3.79 12.16 12.77
CA GLN A 159 -2.85 11.61 11.79
C GLN A 159 -2.42 10.19 12.19
N GLU A 160 -2.07 10.01 13.45
CA GLU A 160 -1.68 8.71 14.02
C GLU A 160 -2.84 7.72 13.98
N ASP A 161 -4.04 8.17 14.36
CA ASP A 161 -5.24 7.34 14.38
C ASP A 161 -5.60 6.86 12.96
N ALA A 162 -5.46 7.72 11.95
CA ALA A 162 -5.64 7.33 10.54
C ALA A 162 -4.59 6.31 10.07
N VAL A 163 -3.33 6.47 10.48
CA VAL A 163 -2.28 5.47 10.21
C VAL A 163 -2.60 4.13 10.87
N LYS A 164 -2.99 4.15 12.15
CA LYS A 164 -3.38 2.93 12.88
C LYS A 164 -4.60 2.25 12.26
N ALA A 165 -5.59 3.02 11.79
CA ALA A 165 -6.73 2.49 11.06
C ALA A 165 -6.31 1.84 9.74
N ALA A 166 -5.40 2.48 9.00
CA ALA A 166 -4.84 1.92 7.77
C ALA A 166 -4.08 0.61 8.03
N LEU A 167 -3.24 0.54 9.05
CA LEU A 167 -2.50 -0.68 9.43
C LEU A 167 -3.44 -1.83 9.84
N LYS A 168 -4.62 -1.52 10.37
CA LYS A 168 -5.68 -2.50 10.67
C LYS A 168 -6.52 -2.90 9.45
N GLY A 169 -6.13 -2.50 8.25
CA GLY A 169 -6.84 -2.83 7.01
C GLY A 169 -8.16 -2.05 6.81
N LYS A 170 -8.45 -1.03 7.61
CA LYS A 170 -9.66 -0.24 7.47
C LYS A 170 -9.58 0.71 6.28
N SER A 171 -10.72 0.96 5.64
CA SER A 171 -10.88 2.03 4.66
C SER A 171 -11.20 3.34 5.37
N LEU A 172 -10.67 4.46 4.87
CA LEU A 172 -10.78 5.73 5.56
C LEU A 172 -10.92 6.94 4.63
N LEU A 173 -11.47 8.03 5.18
CA LEU A 173 -11.46 9.36 4.58
C LEU A 173 -10.79 10.33 5.57
N ALA A 174 -9.63 10.86 5.18
CA ALA A 174 -8.86 11.80 5.99
C ALA A 174 -8.89 13.21 5.38
N ILE A 175 -9.35 14.19 6.17
CA ILE A 175 -9.45 15.59 5.79
C ILE A 175 -8.46 16.37 6.64
N PHE A 176 -7.28 16.61 6.08
CA PHE A 176 -6.20 17.32 6.73
C PHE A 176 -5.77 18.53 5.90
N PRO A 177 -5.45 19.68 6.51
CA PRO A 177 -5.09 20.88 5.78
C PRO A 177 -3.88 20.68 4.88
N THR A 178 -3.71 21.51 3.86
CA THR A 178 -2.50 21.51 3.03
C THR A 178 -1.26 21.72 3.92
N GLY A 179 -0.19 20.95 3.70
CA GLY A 179 0.97 20.95 4.59
C GLY A 179 0.75 20.20 5.92
N GLY A 180 -0.44 19.64 6.16
CA GLY A 180 -0.79 18.89 7.38
C GLY A 180 -0.21 17.47 7.44
N GLY A 181 0.63 17.04 6.50
CA GLY A 181 1.25 15.71 6.55
C GLY A 181 0.37 14.58 6.00
N LYS A 182 -0.57 14.87 5.10
CA LYS A 182 -1.40 13.85 4.41
C LYS A 182 -0.57 12.71 3.83
N SER A 183 0.54 13.03 3.16
CA SER A 183 1.38 12.03 2.49
C SER A 183 1.95 10.99 3.45
N ILE A 184 2.49 11.40 4.59
CA ILE A 184 3.02 10.47 5.62
C ILE A 184 1.95 9.51 6.10
N THR A 185 0.69 9.95 6.20
CA THR A 185 -0.42 9.13 6.69
C THR A 185 -0.67 7.89 5.84
N PHE A 186 -0.41 7.93 4.54
CA PHE A 186 -0.52 6.76 3.68
C PHE A 186 0.84 6.14 3.32
N GLN A 187 1.93 6.91 3.32
CA GLN A 187 3.26 6.40 2.98
C GLN A 187 3.79 5.44 4.03
N VAL A 188 3.62 5.74 5.33
CA VAL A 188 4.07 4.84 6.40
C VAL A 188 3.43 3.46 6.29
N PRO A 189 2.09 3.28 6.28
CA PRO A 189 1.51 1.95 6.14
C PRO A 189 1.82 1.28 4.79
N ALA A 190 2.03 2.05 3.72
CA ALA A 190 2.43 1.50 2.42
C ALA A 190 3.83 0.88 2.46
N LEU A 191 4.80 1.57 3.05
CA LEU A 191 6.18 1.09 3.20
C LEU A 191 6.24 -0.12 4.14
N MET A 192 5.52 -0.06 5.27
CA MET A 192 5.44 -1.20 6.20
C MET A 192 4.89 -2.46 5.52
N SER A 193 3.80 -2.33 4.76
CA SER A 193 3.25 -3.47 4.00
C SER A 193 4.18 -3.94 2.88
N GLY A 194 4.92 -3.02 2.28
CA GLY A 194 5.96 -3.32 1.29
C GLY A 194 7.06 -4.22 1.85
N GLU A 195 7.56 -3.91 3.06
CA GLU A 195 8.56 -4.74 3.74
C GLU A 195 7.99 -6.10 4.16
N LEU A 196 6.76 -6.12 4.71
CA LEU A 196 6.18 -7.33 5.29
C LEU A 196 5.79 -8.39 4.26
N VAL A 197 5.15 -7.97 3.15
CA VAL A 197 4.52 -8.89 2.19
C VAL A 197 4.74 -8.49 0.73
N LYS A 198 5.71 -7.62 0.44
CA LYS A 198 5.91 -7.03 -0.90
C LYS A 198 4.62 -6.43 -1.47
N GLY A 199 3.77 -5.93 -0.59
CA GLY A 199 2.50 -5.32 -0.98
C GLY A 199 2.68 -4.04 -1.76
N LEU A 200 1.83 -3.82 -2.77
CA LEU A 200 1.80 -2.60 -3.55
C LEU A 200 0.64 -1.70 -3.10
N THR A 201 0.96 -0.48 -2.71
CA THR A 201 -0.03 0.59 -2.52
C THR A 201 -0.10 1.43 -3.79
N VAL A 202 -1.30 1.53 -4.38
CA VAL A 202 -1.53 2.34 -5.58
C VAL A 202 -2.11 3.69 -5.16
N VAL A 203 -1.38 4.76 -5.45
CA VAL A 203 -1.79 6.14 -5.16
C VAL A 203 -2.29 6.79 -6.44
N ILE A 204 -3.56 7.15 -6.44
CA ILE A 204 -4.22 7.85 -7.55
C ILE A 204 -4.23 9.33 -7.21
N SER A 205 -3.55 10.13 -8.03
CA SER A 205 -3.43 11.58 -7.84
C SER A 205 -3.72 12.31 -9.15
N PRO A 206 -4.38 13.48 -9.12
CA PRO A 206 -4.83 14.15 -10.34
C PRO A 206 -3.73 14.94 -11.06
N LEU A 207 -2.61 15.23 -10.38
CA LEU A 207 -1.56 16.12 -10.89
C LEU A 207 -0.22 15.38 -11.03
N GLN A 208 0.26 15.23 -12.26
CA GLN A 208 1.49 14.52 -12.59
C GLN A 208 2.73 15.16 -11.94
N SER A 209 2.80 16.48 -11.84
CA SER A 209 3.87 17.19 -11.15
C SER A 209 3.95 16.83 -9.66
N LEU A 210 2.80 16.75 -8.97
CA LEU A 210 2.76 16.35 -7.57
C LEU A 210 3.21 14.90 -7.37
N MET A 211 2.90 13.99 -8.31
CA MET A 211 3.37 12.60 -8.21
C MET A 211 4.90 12.55 -8.23
N LYS A 212 5.54 13.28 -9.14
CA LYS A 212 7.00 13.36 -9.21
C LYS A 212 7.58 13.97 -7.93
N ASP A 213 7.01 15.08 -7.47
CA ASP A 213 7.44 15.72 -6.22
C ASP A 213 7.32 14.77 -5.01
N GLN A 214 6.28 13.92 -4.94
CA GLN A 214 6.11 12.92 -3.88
C GLN A 214 7.23 11.86 -3.94
N VAL A 215 7.56 11.35 -5.12
CA VAL A 215 8.66 10.39 -5.31
C VAL A 215 10.00 11.03 -4.97
N ASP A 216 10.27 12.24 -5.45
CA ASP A 216 11.53 12.95 -5.18
C ASP A 216 11.67 13.32 -3.69
N ASN A 217 10.57 13.64 -3.01
CA ASN A 217 10.58 13.87 -1.57
C ASN A 217 10.90 12.59 -0.78
N LEU A 218 10.38 11.43 -1.17
CA LEU A 218 10.72 10.15 -0.55
C LEU A 218 12.20 9.82 -0.73
N ARG A 219 12.79 10.10 -1.91
CA ARG A 219 14.22 9.93 -2.17
C ARG A 219 15.11 10.75 -1.24
N LYS A 220 14.66 11.94 -0.77
CA LYS A 220 15.40 12.74 0.23
C LYS A 220 15.53 12.04 1.58
N TYR A 221 14.61 11.12 1.88
CA TYR A 221 14.69 10.24 3.06
C TYR A 221 15.37 8.90 2.76
N SER A 222 16.07 8.79 1.62
CA SER A 222 16.66 7.54 1.13
C SER A 222 15.64 6.42 0.86
N ILE A 223 14.36 6.76 0.72
CA ILE A 223 13.29 5.82 0.38
C ILE A 223 13.19 5.75 -1.14
N THR A 224 13.59 4.60 -1.68
CA THR A 224 13.56 4.35 -3.13
C THR A 224 12.36 3.50 -3.56
N ASP A 225 11.56 3.01 -2.66
CA ASP A 225 10.44 2.07 -2.87
C ASP A 225 9.20 2.69 -3.56
N ALA A 226 9.30 3.92 -4.02
CA ALA A 226 8.22 4.61 -4.71
C ALA A 226 8.58 4.90 -6.16
N VAL A 227 7.61 4.71 -7.05
CA VAL A 227 7.70 5.05 -8.47
C VAL A 227 6.44 5.79 -8.93
N THR A 228 6.56 6.49 -10.04
CA THR A 228 5.39 7.04 -10.75
C THR A 228 5.37 6.51 -12.17
N ILE A 229 4.16 6.33 -12.73
CA ILE A 229 3.94 6.02 -14.13
C ILE A 229 2.97 7.05 -14.67
N ASN A 230 3.50 8.01 -15.42
CA ASN A 230 2.73 9.11 -15.99
C ASN A 230 3.26 9.51 -17.37
N GLY A 231 2.61 10.48 -18.01
CA GLY A 231 2.96 10.93 -19.36
C GLY A 231 4.19 11.85 -19.46
N LEU A 232 4.78 12.28 -18.33
CA LEU A 232 5.95 13.16 -18.30
C LEU A 232 7.27 12.38 -18.26
N LEU A 233 7.22 11.07 -18.01
CA LEU A 233 8.39 10.20 -17.98
C LEU A 233 8.89 9.95 -19.41
N ASP A 234 10.20 9.93 -19.58
CA ASP A 234 10.78 9.40 -20.79
C ASP A 234 10.58 7.86 -20.91
N PRO A 235 10.77 7.26 -22.09
CA PRO A 235 10.54 5.83 -22.28
C PRO A 235 11.41 4.93 -21.39
N ILE A 236 12.63 5.35 -21.02
CA ILE A 236 13.55 4.58 -20.18
C ILE A 236 13.05 4.62 -18.74
N GLU A 237 12.83 5.82 -18.18
CA GLU A 237 12.28 6.01 -16.82
C GLU A 237 10.95 5.26 -16.65
N ARG A 238 10.11 5.29 -17.71
CA ARG A 238 8.85 4.58 -17.70
C ARG A 238 9.05 3.05 -17.63
N SER A 239 9.96 2.50 -18.44
CA SER A 239 10.30 1.07 -18.44
C SER A 239 10.84 0.62 -17.11
N GLU A 240 11.78 1.38 -16.53
CA GLU A 240 12.33 1.11 -15.21
C GLU A 240 11.26 1.14 -14.12
N SER A 241 10.31 2.08 -14.19
CA SER A 241 9.19 2.14 -13.26
C SER A 241 8.28 0.90 -13.35
N PHE A 242 7.99 0.42 -14.57
CA PHE A 242 7.24 -0.83 -14.77
C PHE A 242 7.98 -2.02 -14.18
N GLU A 243 9.27 -2.19 -14.53
CA GLU A 243 10.10 -3.28 -14.03
C GLU A 243 10.18 -3.29 -12.50
N ARG A 244 10.34 -2.14 -11.87
CA ARG A 244 10.39 -2.01 -10.41
C ARG A 244 9.08 -2.38 -9.73
N VAL A 245 7.95 -2.10 -10.37
CA VAL A 245 6.67 -2.60 -9.87
C VAL A 245 6.56 -4.11 -10.09
N GLU A 246 6.92 -4.62 -11.27
CA GLU A 246 6.82 -6.04 -11.60
C GLU A 246 7.69 -6.92 -10.69
N ASN A 247 8.91 -6.50 -10.40
CA ASN A 247 9.86 -7.27 -9.58
C ASN A 247 9.73 -7.03 -8.06
N GLY A 248 8.77 -6.18 -7.62
CA GLY A 248 8.49 -5.95 -6.20
C GLY A 248 9.46 -5.02 -5.46
N THR A 249 10.35 -4.33 -6.17
CA THR A 249 11.22 -3.31 -5.56
C THR A 249 10.52 -1.96 -5.38
N ALA A 250 9.30 -1.81 -5.90
CA ALA A 250 8.43 -0.68 -5.61
C ALA A 250 7.23 -1.13 -4.77
N SER A 251 7.02 -0.46 -3.64
CA SER A 251 5.89 -0.64 -2.71
C SER A 251 4.80 0.42 -2.88
N ILE A 252 5.14 1.56 -3.52
CA ILE A 252 4.22 2.66 -3.78
C ILE A 252 4.27 3.00 -5.27
N LEU A 253 3.12 2.96 -5.92
CA LEU A 253 2.95 3.37 -7.31
C LEU A 253 2.01 4.56 -7.39
N TYR A 254 2.54 5.70 -7.88
CA TYR A 254 1.72 6.88 -8.19
C TYR A 254 1.28 6.86 -9.65
N ILE A 255 -0.03 6.98 -9.88
CA ILE A 255 -0.63 7.04 -11.22
C ILE A 255 -1.75 8.08 -11.27
N SER A 256 -2.06 8.57 -12.47
CA SER A 256 -3.23 9.41 -12.68
C SER A 256 -4.51 8.56 -12.84
N PRO A 257 -5.69 9.10 -12.56
CA PRO A 257 -6.95 8.38 -12.72
C PRO A 257 -7.17 7.92 -14.17
N GLU A 258 -6.73 8.69 -15.17
CA GLU A 258 -6.81 8.34 -16.58
C GLU A 258 -5.97 7.11 -16.93
N SER A 259 -4.86 6.91 -16.22
CA SER A 259 -3.96 5.75 -16.39
C SER A 259 -4.65 4.41 -16.11
N LEU A 260 -5.71 4.40 -15.31
CA LEU A 260 -6.50 3.18 -15.02
C LEU A 260 -7.18 2.59 -16.26
N ARG A 261 -7.34 3.36 -17.34
CA ARG A 261 -7.87 2.88 -18.63
C ARG A 261 -6.83 2.13 -19.46
N SER A 262 -5.56 2.18 -19.06
CA SER A 262 -4.46 1.53 -19.77
C SER A 262 -4.41 0.03 -19.48
N LYS A 263 -4.44 -0.79 -20.54
CA LYS A 263 -4.26 -2.25 -20.43
C LYS A 263 -2.90 -2.64 -19.83
N SER A 264 -1.86 -1.84 -20.06
CA SER A 264 -0.53 -2.08 -19.48
C SER A 264 -0.56 -1.91 -17.95
N ILE A 265 -1.23 -0.87 -17.46
CA ILE A 265 -1.44 -0.66 -16.02
C ILE A 265 -2.31 -1.76 -15.44
N GLU A 266 -3.40 -2.15 -16.10
CA GLU A 266 -4.24 -3.26 -15.63
C GLU A 266 -3.42 -4.55 -15.49
N ARG A 267 -2.63 -4.91 -16.51
CA ARG A 267 -1.77 -6.10 -16.49
C ARG A 267 -0.75 -6.05 -15.36
N LEU A 268 -0.12 -4.89 -15.17
CA LEU A 268 0.83 -4.63 -14.10
C LEU A 268 0.19 -4.88 -12.71
N LEU A 269 -0.99 -4.33 -12.49
CA LEU A 269 -1.69 -4.45 -11.20
C LEU A 269 -2.27 -5.86 -10.96
N LEU A 270 -2.62 -6.58 -12.02
CA LEU A 270 -3.01 -7.99 -11.91
C LEU A 270 -1.87 -8.88 -11.42
N GLY A 271 -0.63 -8.59 -11.82
CA GLY A 271 0.57 -9.32 -11.40
C GLY A 271 1.08 -9.01 -9.99
N ARG A 272 0.43 -8.11 -9.24
CA ARG A 272 0.92 -7.66 -7.92
C ARG A 272 -0.14 -7.78 -6.83
N LYS A 273 0.29 -8.05 -5.60
CA LYS A 273 -0.57 -7.93 -4.40
C LYS A 273 -0.85 -6.47 -4.12
N ILE A 274 -2.05 -6.01 -4.43
CA ILE A 274 -2.50 -4.65 -4.06
C ILE A 274 -3.00 -4.71 -2.62
N VAL A 275 -2.34 -3.99 -1.72
CA VAL A 275 -2.71 -3.92 -0.29
C VAL A 275 -3.65 -2.76 0.00
N ARG A 276 -3.62 -1.71 -0.82
CA ARG A 276 -4.45 -0.51 -0.64
C ARG A 276 -4.50 0.34 -1.90
N PHE A 277 -5.65 0.93 -2.16
CA PHE A 277 -5.76 2.11 -3.02
C PHE A 277 -5.80 3.38 -2.17
N VAL A 278 -4.96 4.34 -2.52
CA VAL A 278 -4.95 5.68 -1.94
C VAL A 278 -5.45 6.65 -3.00
N ILE A 279 -6.39 7.49 -2.64
CA ILE A 279 -6.99 8.46 -3.54
C ILE A 279 -6.71 9.84 -2.98
N ASP A 280 -5.77 10.52 -3.60
CA ASP A 280 -5.40 11.88 -3.26
C ASP A 280 -6.38 12.87 -3.92
N GLU A 281 -6.54 14.03 -3.31
CA GLU A 281 -7.50 15.06 -3.72
C GLU A 281 -8.92 14.50 -3.95
N ALA A 282 -9.40 13.69 -3.01
CA ALA A 282 -10.67 12.97 -3.12
C ALA A 282 -11.89 13.90 -3.29
N HIS A 283 -11.77 15.22 -3.06
CA HIS A 283 -12.83 16.19 -3.38
C HIS A 283 -13.18 16.21 -4.88
N CYS A 284 -12.30 15.70 -5.75
CA CYS A 284 -12.57 15.56 -7.19
C CYS A 284 -13.71 14.57 -7.52
N PHE A 285 -14.18 13.76 -6.58
CA PHE A 285 -15.35 12.90 -6.77
C PHE A 285 -16.67 13.67 -6.82
N SER A 286 -16.74 14.81 -6.14
CA SER A 286 -17.98 15.54 -5.96
C SER A 286 -18.10 16.72 -6.91
N SER A 287 -19.25 16.87 -7.53
CA SER A 287 -19.58 18.07 -8.33
C SER A 287 -19.66 19.34 -7.48
N TRP A 288 -19.81 19.22 -6.17
CA TRP A 288 -19.72 20.30 -5.19
C TRP A 288 -18.28 20.63 -4.80
N GLY A 289 -17.31 19.80 -5.25
CA GLY A 289 -15.88 20.06 -5.12
C GLY A 289 -15.42 21.17 -6.08
N GLN A 290 -14.31 21.82 -5.75
CA GLN A 290 -13.75 22.90 -6.58
C GLN A 290 -13.14 22.40 -7.90
N ASP A 291 -12.82 21.11 -8.01
CA ASP A 291 -12.13 20.50 -9.16
C ASP A 291 -12.69 19.10 -9.47
N PHE A 292 -13.98 19.07 -9.84
CA PHE A 292 -14.65 17.82 -10.23
C PHE A 292 -14.01 17.21 -11.48
N ARG A 293 -13.69 15.90 -11.41
CA ARG A 293 -13.09 15.16 -12.52
C ARG A 293 -13.84 13.86 -12.81
N VAL A 294 -14.36 13.74 -14.01
CA VAL A 294 -15.11 12.55 -14.45
C VAL A 294 -14.32 11.26 -14.30
N ASP A 295 -13.01 11.28 -14.49
CA ASP A 295 -12.15 10.09 -14.38
C ASP A 295 -12.09 9.52 -12.96
N TYR A 296 -12.37 10.32 -11.92
CA TYR A 296 -12.51 9.83 -10.55
C TYR A 296 -13.69 8.88 -10.39
N LEU A 297 -14.79 9.11 -11.12
CA LEU A 297 -15.96 8.24 -11.07
C LEU A 297 -15.71 6.84 -11.63
N TYR A 298 -14.63 6.66 -12.40
CA TYR A 298 -14.24 5.36 -12.92
C TYR A 298 -13.45 4.51 -11.91
N ILE A 299 -12.84 5.12 -10.90
CA ILE A 299 -11.93 4.46 -9.94
C ILE A 299 -12.61 3.25 -9.25
N GLY A 300 -13.82 3.44 -8.73
CA GLY A 300 -14.54 2.38 -8.03
C GLY A 300 -14.90 1.19 -8.95
N ASP A 301 -15.35 1.48 -10.16
CA ASP A 301 -15.63 0.44 -11.14
C ASP A 301 -14.36 -0.33 -11.53
N TYR A 302 -13.24 0.36 -11.69
CA TYR A 302 -11.95 -0.25 -11.96
C TYR A 302 -11.50 -1.18 -10.81
N ILE A 303 -11.55 -0.68 -9.56
CA ILE A 303 -11.17 -1.48 -8.37
C ILE A 303 -12.04 -2.74 -8.29
N ARG A 304 -13.35 -2.61 -8.48
CA ARG A 304 -14.29 -3.75 -8.50
C ARG A 304 -13.93 -4.77 -9.56
N GLN A 305 -13.65 -4.33 -10.80
CA GLN A 305 -13.25 -5.23 -11.89
C GLN A 305 -11.92 -5.92 -11.60
N LEU A 306 -10.94 -5.19 -11.05
CA LEU A 306 -9.64 -5.75 -10.67
C LEU A 306 -9.81 -6.83 -9.58
N GLN A 307 -10.61 -6.58 -8.56
CA GLN A 307 -10.93 -7.55 -7.50
C GLN A 307 -11.57 -8.82 -8.05
N LEU A 308 -12.53 -8.68 -8.97
CA LEU A 308 -13.18 -9.82 -9.63
C LEU A 308 -12.19 -10.64 -10.45
N LYS A 309 -11.32 -9.98 -11.25
CA LYS A 309 -10.30 -10.66 -12.06
C LYS A 309 -9.25 -11.37 -11.20
N LYS A 310 -8.95 -10.85 -10.02
CA LYS A 310 -8.03 -11.47 -9.05
C LYS A 310 -8.72 -12.52 -8.16
N GLY A 311 -10.03 -12.73 -8.27
CA GLY A 311 -10.77 -13.66 -7.43
C GLY A 311 -10.75 -13.31 -5.93
N LEU A 312 -10.66 -12.03 -5.58
CA LEU A 312 -10.55 -11.62 -4.17
C LEU A 312 -11.91 -11.69 -3.48
N VAL A 313 -11.96 -12.37 -2.34
CA VAL A 313 -13.14 -12.46 -1.47
C VAL A 313 -13.30 -11.19 -0.63
N GLN A 314 -12.18 -10.66 -0.13
CA GLN A 314 -12.18 -9.43 0.67
C GLN A 314 -11.89 -8.21 -0.20
N PRO A 315 -12.60 -7.09 0.01
CA PRO A 315 -12.33 -5.87 -0.75
C PRO A 315 -10.95 -5.30 -0.40
N ILE A 316 -10.28 -4.74 -1.42
CA ILE A 316 -9.04 -3.99 -1.21
C ILE A 316 -9.37 -2.70 -0.46
N PRO A 317 -8.72 -2.41 0.68
CA PRO A 317 -8.97 -1.19 1.43
C PRO A 317 -8.69 0.08 0.61
N VAL A 318 -9.49 1.12 0.86
CA VAL A 318 -9.34 2.43 0.21
C VAL A 318 -9.06 3.50 1.26
N SER A 319 -8.14 4.41 0.96
CA SER A 319 -7.87 5.60 1.77
C SER A 319 -8.03 6.84 0.91
N CYS A 320 -8.99 7.68 1.24
CA CYS A 320 -9.25 8.94 0.56
C CYS A 320 -8.64 10.11 1.35
N PHE A 321 -7.95 11.01 0.66
CA PHE A 321 -7.32 12.19 1.26
C PHE A 321 -7.75 13.45 0.55
N THR A 322 -8.05 14.49 1.32
CA THR A 322 -8.30 15.84 0.78
C THR A 322 -7.90 16.90 1.79
N ALA A 323 -7.62 18.11 1.31
CA ALA A 323 -7.29 19.24 2.17
C ALA A 323 -8.54 19.93 2.72
N THR A 324 -9.59 19.96 1.94
CA THR A 324 -10.85 20.64 2.25
C THR A 324 -12.01 19.80 1.76
N ALA A 325 -13.02 19.66 2.60
CA ALA A 325 -14.28 19.10 2.16
C ALA A 325 -15.44 19.71 2.93
N LYS A 326 -16.44 20.19 2.21
CA LYS A 326 -17.75 20.50 2.75
C LYS A 326 -18.46 19.20 3.14
N GLN A 327 -19.53 19.31 3.90
CA GLN A 327 -20.28 18.14 4.35
C GLN A 327 -20.83 17.33 3.16
N GLU A 328 -21.33 18.01 2.15
CA GLU A 328 -21.86 17.40 0.92
C GLU A 328 -20.79 16.58 0.18
N VAL A 329 -19.56 17.07 0.13
CA VAL A 329 -18.43 16.34 -0.50
C VAL A 329 -18.08 15.07 0.28
N ILE A 330 -18.13 15.11 1.62
CA ILE A 330 -17.88 13.94 2.48
C ILE A 330 -18.95 12.87 2.25
N GLU A 331 -20.21 13.29 2.15
CA GLU A 331 -21.34 12.40 1.89
C GLU A 331 -21.24 11.78 0.50
N ASP A 332 -20.97 12.56 -0.55
CA ASP A 332 -20.78 12.06 -1.92
C ASP A 332 -19.69 10.98 -1.99
N ILE A 333 -18.51 11.23 -1.40
CA ILE A 333 -17.41 10.27 -1.36
C ILE A 333 -17.84 8.99 -0.62
N SER A 334 -18.49 9.13 0.53
CA SER A 334 -18.90 8.00 1.36
C SER A 334 -19.96 7.14 0.67
N ILE A 335 -20.96 7.77 0.06
CA ILE A 335 -22.00 7.10 -0.74
C ILE A 335 -21.37 6.37 -1.92
N TYR A 336 -20.49 7.04 -2.66
CA TYR A 336 -19.81 6.47 -3.82
C TYR A 336 -19.10 5.15 -3.50
N PHE A 337 -18.26 5.11 -2.46
CA PHE A 337 -17.53 3.88 -2.09
C PHE A 337 -18.43 2.82 -1.50
N LYS A 338 -19.50 3.19 -0.79
CA LYS A 338 -20.51 2.24 -0.32
C LYS A 338 -21.26 1.57 -1.47
N GLU A 339 -21.67 2.33 -2.48
CA GLU A 339 -22.41 1.80 -3.63
C GLU A 339 -21.51 0.99 -4.57
N LYS A 340 -20.32 1.48 -4.88
CA LYS A 340 -19.43 0.86 -5.86
C LYS A 340 -18.70 -0.37 -5.33
N LEU A 341 -18.26 -0.36 -4.06
CA LEU A 341 -17.38 -1.37 -3.48
C LEU A 341 -17.91 -2.01 -2.19
N ASN A 342 -19.07 -1.58 -1.71
CA ASN A 342 -19.61 -1.96 -0.40
C ASN A 342 -18.63 -1.68 0.76
N ILE A 343 -17.90 -0.55 0.67
CA ILE A 343 -16.91 -0.12 1.66
C ILE A 343 -17.48 1.02 2.48
N GLN A 344 -17.31 0.94 3.81
CA GLN A 344 -17.55 2.04 4.73
C GLN A 344 -16.22 2.73 5.07
N LEU A 345 -16.17 4.05 4.91
CA LEU A 345 -14.99 4.85 5.22
C LEU A 345 -15.04 5.37 6.67
N GLU A 346 -13.95 5.14 7.42
CA GLU A 346 -13.75 5.75 8.75
C GLU A 346 -13.29 7.20 8.55
N LEU A 347 -13.99 8.16 9.16
CA LEU A 347 -13.74 9.59 8.94
C LEU A 347 -12.75 10.15 9.96
N PHE A 348 -11.68 10.76 9.46
CA PHE A 348 -10.70 11.54 10.24
C PHE A 348 -10.71 12.98 9.74
N ARG A 349 -11.36 13.87 10.49
CA ARG A 349 -11.54 15.27 10.07
C ARG A 349 -10.88 16.23 11.05
N SER A 350 -9.92 17.00 10.57
CA SER A 350 -9.36 18.14 11.29
C SER A 350 -10.17 19.40 11.04
N ASN A 351 -10.54 20.09 12.11
CA ASN A 351 -11.18 21.41 12.06
C ASN A 351 -10.15 22.55 12.14
N SER A 352 -8.88 22.28 11.83
CA SER A 352 -7.80 23.24 12.02
C SER A 352 -7.93 24.42 11.06
N TYR A 353 -8.13 25.59 11.60
CA TYR A 353 -7.90 26.84 10.87
C TYR A 353 -6.38 27.05 10.73
N ARG A 354 -5.98 27.61 9.59
CA ARG A 354 -4.59 27.99 9.36
C ARG A 354 -4.27 29.25 10.14
N THR A 355 -3.72 29.11 11.32
CA THR A 355 -3.35 30.25 12.20
C THR A 355 -2.17 31.05 11.66
N ASN A 356 -1.42 30.49 10.69
CA ASN A 356 -0.28 31.14 10.04
C ASN A 356 -0.65 31.93 8.78
N LEU A 357 -1.94 32.00 8.40
CA LEU A 357 -2.42 32.80 7.29
C LEU A 357 -3.16 34.03 7.81
N GLU A 358 -2.74 35.18 7.35
CA GLU A 358 -3.39 36.47 7.59
C GLU A 358 -4.12 36.92 6.31
N TYR A 359 -5.40 37.19 6.42
CA TYR A 359 -6.22 37.64 5.31
C TYR A 359 -6.46 39.15 5.43
N GLN A 360 -6.09 39.88 4.38
CA GLN A 360 -6.35 41.31 4.28
C GLN A 360 -7.20 41.60 3.04
N VAL A 361 -8.26 42.37 3.20
CA VAL A 361 -9.16 42.72 2.10
C VAL A 361 -9.04 44.21 1.82
N PHE A 362 -8.69 44.55 0.59
CA PHE A 362 -8.57 45.93 0.12
C PHE A 362 -9.69 46.19 -0.89
N GLN A 363 -10.63 47.05 -0.51
CA GLN A 363 -11.70 47.45 -1.43
C GLN A 363 -11.21 48.61 -2.31
N LYS A 364 -11.10 48.40 -3.61
CA LYS A 364 -10.68 49.36 -4.61
C LYS A 364 -11.65 49.36 -5.78
N SER A 365 -12.14 50.53 -6.17
CA SER A 365 -13.18 50.69 -7.22
C SER A 365 -12.57 50.74 -8.63
N GLN A 366 -11.42 51.38 -8.77
CA GLN A 366 -10.76 51.57 -10.06
C GLN A 366 -9.61 50.59 -10.28
N GLN A 367 -9.36 50.21 -11.54
CA GLN A 367 -8.35 49.25 -11.89
C GLN A 367 -6.93 49.76 -11.61
N GLU A 368 -6.67 51.04 -11.85
CA GLU A 368 -5.40 51.69 -11.57
C GLU A 368 -5.06 51.69 -10.07
N GLU A 369 -6.05 51.94 -9.23
CA GLU A 369 -5.89 51.88 -7.77
C GLU A 369 -5.55 50.46 -7.30
N LYS A 370 -6.08 49.41 -7.96
CA LYS A 370 -5.75 48.01 -7.66
C LYS A 370 -4.31 47.70 -7.99
N TYR A 371 -3.81 48.17 -9.15
CA TYR A 371 -2.43 47.97 -9.55
C TYR A 371 -1.43 48.71 -8.65
N THR A 372 -1.77 49.97 -8.28
CA THR A 372 -0.94 50.75 -7.37
C THR A 372 -0.84 50.09 -5.99
N CYS A 373 -1.97 49.70 -5.42
CA CYS A 373 -2.01 48.99 -4.14
C CYS A 373 -1.25 47.64 -4.20
N LEU A 374 -1.35 46.87 -5.28
CA LEU A 374 -0.61 45.62 -5.45
C LEU A 374 0.90 45.88 -5.51
N ARG A 375 1.32 46.93 -6.26
CA ARG A 375 2.74 47.32 -6.35
C ARG A 375 3.30 47.72 -4.98
N GLU A 376 2.58 48.52 -4.24
CA GLU A 376 2.96 48.94 -2.88
C GLU A 376 3.12 47.76 -1.93
N ILE A 377 2.19 46.78 -1.99
CA ILE A 377 2.27 45.58 -1.17
C ILE A 377 3.52 44.76 -1.53
N ILE A 378 3.83 44.55 -2.81
CA ILE A 378 5.02 43.80 -3.27
C ILE A 378 6.28 44.50 -2.84
N GLU A 379 6.39 45.81 -3.01
CA GLU A 379 7.54 46.63 -2.66
C GLU A 379 7.77 46.65 -1.14
N LEU A 380 6.69 46.71 -0.35
CA LEU A 380 6.74 46.73 1.11
C LEU A 380 7.16 45.34 1.70
N LYS A 381 6.55 44.27 1.21
CA LYS A 381 6.73 42.91 1.77
C LYS A 381 8.04 42.29 1.36
N LYS A 382 8.57 42.57 0.17
CA LYS A 382 9.83 42.02 -0.41
C LYS A 382 9.96 40.50 -0.24
N CYS A 383 8.87 39.77 -0.42
CA CYS A 383 8.81 38.30 -0.23
C CYS A 383 8.33 37.61 -1.53
N PRO A 384 8.58 36.30 -1.70
CA PRO A 384 8.00 35.54 -2.80
C PRO A 384 6.49 35.73 -2.84
N THR A 385 5.98 36.17 -3.98
CA THR A 385 4.58 36.60 -4.14
C THR A 385 3.92 35.86 -5.30
N ILE A 386 2.72 35.28 -5.08
CA ILE A 386 1.90 34.68 -6.12
C ILE A 386 0.68 35.58 -6.34
N ILE A 387 0.45 36.00 -7.57
CA ILE A 387 -0.67 36.87 -7.95
C ILE A 387 -1.67 36.06 -8.75
N TYR A 388 -2.89 35.93 -8.23
CA TYR A 388 -4.00 35.33 -8.95
C TYR A 388 -4.88 36.42 -9.60
N VAL A 389 -5.16 36.24 -10.89
CA VAL A 389 -6.00 37.15 -11.65
C VAL A 389 -7.22 36.45 -12.20
N ALA A 390 -8.35 37.16 -12.27
CA ALA A 390 -9.60 36.59 -12.76
C ALA A 390 -9.61 36.33 -14.27
N ARG A 391 -8.77 37.03 -15.04
CA ARG A 391 -8.63 36.88 -16.51
C ARG A 391 -7.18 37.08 -16.89
N THR A 392 -6.65 36.19 -17.72
CA THR A 392 -5.44 36.41 -18.52
C THR A 392 -5.87 37.10 -19.82
N ARG A 393 -5.25 38.22 -20.15
CA ARG A 393 -5.41 38.83 -21.47
C ARG A 393 -4.42 38.23 -22.43
#